data_876161fed09639ce60891a0ad914b39c
#
_entry.id   876161fed09639ce60891a0ad914b39c
#
_cell.length_a   1.000
_cell.length_b   1.000
_cell.length_c   1.000
_cell.angle_alpha   90.00
_cell.angle_beta   90.00
_cell.angle_gamma   90.00
#
_symmetry.space_group_name_H-M   'P 1'
#
loop_
_entity.id
_entity.type
_entity.pdbx_description
1 polymer ?
#
loop_
_entity_poly.entity_id
_entity_poly.type
_entity_poly.pdbx_seq_one_letter_code
_entity_poly.pdbx_strand_id
1 'polypeptide(L)'
;MAKTKDKNEWGSNLSFLLAMIGSAVGLGNIWRYPYVLYSNGGGAFFIPYIVAILIMGIPFLILEYGVGYNFKSSFPKAVKSISKKWEYLGWFLPVAVFMILIYYSAILGWDGFYVIISAFKGWGADPNAYFTGSFLQANDTLGGLGTFVPFVAIAMLVGWVIMWVISHTDLEKGLGRVSKVLVPLLFAIMIFIVLFSLTLPGAGIGLAELYNPDWSLLLNFNIWMAAFGQMIFSLSLGMSIAFTYASYTKDDSDLVSNALWVTVANCGFENFAAIGVFSILGYM
;
A
#
# COMPACT_ATOMS: atom_id res chain seq x y z
N MET A 1 1.53 -44.05 6.47
CA MET A 1 0.99 -42.69 6.53
C MET A 1 1.42 -41.96 5.27
N ALA A 2 0.50 -41.74 4.34
CA ALA A 2 0.79 -40.98 3.11
C ALA A 2 1.12 -39.53 3.50
N LYS A 3 2.30 -39.04 3.09
CA LYS A 3 2.64 -37.63 3.15
C LYS A 3 1.55 -36.87 2.42
N THR A 4 0.73 -36.13 3.17
CA THR A 4 -0.21 -35.16 2.59
C THR A 4 0.61 -34.19 1.77
N LYS A 5 0.30 -34.17 0.48
CA LYS A 5 0.89 -33.33 -0.56
C LYS A 5 0.89 -31.88 -0.11
N ASP A 6 2.06 -31.27 -0.17
CA ASP A 6 2.42 -29.88 0.05
C ASP A 6 1.26 -28.91 0.25
N LYS A 7 1.08 -28.46 1.50
CA LYS A 7 0.39 -27.20 1.75
C LYS A 7 1.22 -26.10 1.09
N ASN A 8 0.59 -25.29 0.29
CA ASN A 8 1.20 -24.11 -0.30
C ASN A 8 1.53 -23.13 0.84
N GLU A 9 2.74 -23.18 1.36
CA GLU A 9 3.23 -22.41 2.51
C GLU A 9 4.37 -21.47 2.08
N TRP A 10 4.61 -20.43 2.87
CA TRP A 10 5.77 -19.58 2.67
C TRP A 10 7.06 -20.37 2.83
N GLY A 11 7.97 -20.24 1.89
CA GLY A 11 9.24 -20.95 1.92
C GLY A 11 10.13 -20.54 3.11
N SER A 12 10.03 -19.28 3.53
CA SER A 12 10.77 -18.73 4.68
C SER A 12 9.96 -17.60 5.35
N ASN A 13 10.31 -17.29 6.61
CA ASN A 13 9.78 -16.12 7.32
C ASN A 13 10.09 -14.82 6.58
N LEU A 14 11.26 -14.72 5.94
CA LEU A 14 11.64 -13.56 5.14
C LEU A 14 10.71 -13.37 3.92
N SER A 15 10.27 -14.46 3.26
CA SER A 15 9.31 -14.37 2.16
C SER A 15 7.98 -13.80 2.62
N PHE A 16 7.46 -14.29 3.74
CA PHE A 16 6.26 -13.76 4.36
C PHE A 16 6.40 -12.28 4.73
N LEU A 17 7.49 -11.93 5.43
CA LEU A 17 7.75 -10.57 5.87
C LEU A 17 7.83 -9.59 4.69
N LEU A 18 8.61 -9.92 3.65
CA LEU A 18 8.75 -9.06 2.47
C LEU A 18 7.45 -8.98 1.66
N ALA A 19 6.69 -10.06 1.57
CA ALA A 19 5.38 -10.01 0.91
C ALA A 19 4.41 -9.11 1.68
N MET A 20 4.41 -9.18 3.01
CA MET A 20 3.58 -8.29 3.85
C MET A 20 4.01 -6.84 3.77
N ILE A 21 5.32 -6.55 3.82
CA ILE A 21 5.83 -5.19 3.61
C ILE A 21 5.42 -4.69 2.23
N GLY A 22 5.60 -5.51 1.17
CA GLY A 22 5.24 -5.14 -0.19
C GLY A 22 3.74 -4.95 -0.41
N SER A 23 2.87 -5.60 0.40
CA SER A 23 1.42 -5.37 0.35
C SER A 23 0.99 -4.11 1.11
N ALA A 24 1.76 -3.67 2.09
CA ALA A 24 1.50 -2.45 2.86
C ALA A 24 2.12 -1.21 2.20
N VAL A 25 3.39 -1.33 1.77
CA VAL A 25 4.11 -0.22 1.14
C VAL A 25 3.68 -0.07 -0.32
N GLY A 26 3.03 1.03 -0.63
CA GLY A 26 2.50 1.32 -1.96
C GLY A 26 2.38 2.82 -2.25
N LEU A 27 1.54 3.15 -3.21
CA LEU A 27 1.27 4.53 -3.62
C LEU A 27 0.82 5.42 -2.45
N GLY A 28 0.01 4.87 -1.54
CA GLY A 28 -0.46 5.59 -0.36
C GLY A 28 0.64 6.13 0.53
N ASN A 29 1.76 5.44 0.62
CA ASN A 29 2.90 5.85 1.41
C ASN A 29 3.67 7.02 0.77
N ILE A 30 3.67 7.09 -0.56
CA ILE A 30 4.46 8.07 -1.31
C ILE A 30 3.72 9.37 -1.51
N TRP A 31 2.41 9.32 -1.83
CA TRP A 31 1.66 10.54 -2.13
C TRP A 31 0.61 10.90 -1.08
N ARG A 32 -0.13 9.89 -0.54
CA ARG A 32 -1.22 10.17 0.41
C ARG A 32 -0.69 10.56 1.78
N TYR A 33 0.28 9.84 2.32
CA TYR A 33 0.81 10.13 3.65
C TYR A 33 1.43 11.53 3.77
N PRO A 34 2.31 11.99 2.86
CA PRO A 34 2.84 13.36 2.93
C PRO A 34 1.74 14.42 2.91
N TYR A 35 0.71 14.22 2.09
CA TYR A 35 -0.44 15.12 2.04
C TYR A 35 -1.24 15.11 3.35
N VAL A 36 -1.52 13.94 3.91
CA VAL A 36 -2.27 13.83 5.18
C VAL A 36 -1.48 14.44 6.33
N LEU A 37 -0.17 14.20 6.41
CA LEU A 37 0.72 14.79 7.41
C LEU A 37 0.68 16.31 7.33
N TYR A 38 0.89 16.87 6.16
CA TYR A 38 0.87 18.32 5.94
C TYR A 38 -0.48 18.94 6.26
N SER A 39 -1.56 18.39 5.70
CA SER A 39 -2.91 18.94 5.83
C SER A 39 -3.49 18.83 7.26
N ASN A 40 -2.87 18.06 8.13
CA ASN A 40 -3.30 17.83 9.51
C ASN A 40 -2.29 18.33 10.54
N GLY A 41 -1.62 19.45 10.26
CA GLY A 41 -0.79 20.16 11.22
C GLY A 41 0.68 19.75 11.23
N GLY A 42 1.19 19.18 10.14
CA GLY A 42 2.60 18.89 9.95
C GLY A 42 3.20 18.08 11.10
N GLY A 43 4.23 18.62 11.76
CA GLY A 43 4.89 17.95 12.88
C GLY A 43 3.98 17.56 14.04
N ALA A 44 2.86 18.25 14.26
CA ALA A 44 1.91 17.91 15.31
C ALA A 44 1.18 16.60 15.06
N PHE A 45 1.00 16.21 13.79
CA PHE A 45 0.34 14.97 13.37
C PHE A 45 1.07 13.72 13.87
N PHE A 46 2.37 13.78 14.15
CA PHE A 46 3.10 12.62 14.67
C PHE A 46 2.56 12.08 15.98
N ILE A 47 1.97 12.91 16.83
CA ILE A 47 1.40 12.47 18.11
C ILE A 47 0.23 11.52 17.88
N PRO A 48 -0.88 11.92 17.21
CA PRO A 48 -1.98 11.01 16.95
C PRO A 48 -1.57 9.84 16.04
N TYR A 49 -0.60 10.04 15.16
CA TYR A 49 -0.10 8.98 14.29
C TYR A 49 0.61 7.86 15.07
N ILE A 50 1.53 8.21 16.01
CA ILE A 50 2.17 7.22 16.87
C ILE A 50 1.15 6.51 17.77
N VAL A 51 0.19 7.25 18.31
CA VAL A 51 -0.90 6.66 19.09
C VAL A 51 -1.70 5.67 18.25
N ALA A 52 -2.03 6.02 17.00
CA ALA A 52 -2.74 5.12 16.09
C ALA A 52 -1.91 3.87 15.75
N ILE A 53 -0.59 3.98 15.58
CA ILE A 53 0.30 2.82 15.41
C ILE A 53 0.19 1.87 16.59
N LEU A 54 0.33 2.40 17.80
CA LEU A 54 0.42 1.59 19.03
C LEU A 54 -0.92 0.98 19.46
N ILE A 55 -2.02 1.72 19.30
CA ILE A 55 -3.35 1.29 19.77
C ILE A 55 -4.10 0.48 18.70
N MET A 56 -3.88 0.79 17.43
CA MET A 56 -4.63 0.15 16.35
C MET A 56 -3.72 -0.61 15.37
N GLY A 57 -2.70 0.03 14.82
CA GLY A 57 -1.88 -0.56 13.76
C GLY A 57 -1.30 -1.92 14.15
N ILE A 58 -0.46 -1.94 15.17
CA ILE A 58 0.20 -3.17 15.64
C ILE A 58 -0.81 -4.20 16.18
N PRO A 59 -1.74 -3.85 17.11
CA PRO A 59 -2.66 -4.83 17.67
C PRO A 59 -3.59 -5.47 16.63
N PHE A 60 -4.12 -4.70 15.68
CA PHE A 60 -4.99 -5.24 14.63
C PHE A 60 -4.21 -6.12 13.65
N LEU A 61 -2.98 -5.75 13.29
CA LEU A 61 -2.16 -6.58 12.43
C LEU A 61 -1.82 -7.92 13.10
N ILE A 62 -1.49 -7.91 14.41
CA ILE A 62 -1.29 -9.13 15.19
C ILE A 62 -2.58 -9.97 15.25
N LEU A 63 -3.74 -9.33 15.43
CA LEU A 63 -5.02 -10.00 15.45
C LEU A 63 -5.30 -10.69 14.09
N GLU A 64 -5.14 -9.97 12.98
CA GLU A 64 -5.36 -10.54 11.64
C GLU A 64 -4.40 -11.72 11.38
N TYR A 65 -3.14 -11.60 11.75
CA TYR A 65 -2.18 -12.69 11.64
C TYR A 65 -2.59 -13.90 12.49
N GLY A 66 -2.93 -13.66 13.76
CA GLY A 66 -3.33 -14.72 14.68
C GLY A 66 -4.57 -15.45 14.21
N VAL A 67 -5.56 -14.72 13.70
CA VAL A 67 -6.79 -15.33 13.17
C VAL A 67 -6.48 -16.10 11.88
N GLY A 68 -5.73 -15.53 10.94
CA GLY A 68 -5.33 -16.22 9.71
C GLY A 68 -4.54 -17.50 9.96
N TYR A 69 -3.57 -17.42 10.87
CA TYR A 69 -2.76 -18.55 11.30
C TYR A 69 -3.60 -19.69 11.92
N ASN A 70 -4.53 -19.35 12.81
CA ASN A 70 -5.35 -20.35 13.50
C ASN A 70 -6.33 -21.06 12.56
N PHE A 71 -6.96 -20.35 11.64
CA PHE A 71 -7.95 -20.94 10.74
C PHE A 71 -7.34 -21.63 9.53
N LYS A 72 -6.14 -21.23 9.07
CA LYS A 72 -5.47 -21.81 7.89
C LYS A 72 -6.42 -22.00 6.69
N SER A 73 -7.33 -21.05 6.48
CA SER A 73 -8.39 -21.11 5.47
C SER A 73 -8.69 -19.74 4.89
N SER A 74 -9.57 -19.66 3.88
CA SER A 74 -10.06 -18.36 3.40
C SER A 74 -10.94 -17.66 4.44
N PHE A 75 -10.96 -16.33 4.43
CA PHE A 75 -11.72 -15.53 5.39
C PHE A 75 -13.21 -15.90 5.48
N PRO A 76 -13.95 -16.12 4.36
CA PRO A 76 -15.34 -16.59 4.43
C PRO A 76 -15.49 -17.93 5.13
N LYS A 77 -14.56 -18.89 4.91
CA LYS A 77 -14.58 -20.18 5.59
C LYS A 77 -14.30 -20.05 7.08
N ALA A 78 -13.37 -19.19 7.48
CA ALA A 78 -13.09 -18.92 8.88
C ALA A 78 -14.33 -18.38 9.61
N VAL A 79 -14.99 -17.38 9.04
CA VAL A 79 -16.22 -16.80 9.62
C VAL A 79 -17.34 -17.84 9.68
N LYS A 80 -17.52 -18.63 8.62
CA LYS A 80 -18.52 -19.73 8.58
C LYS A 80 -18.25 -20.79 9.65
N SER A 81 -16.99 -21.09 9.96
CA SER A 81 -16.65 -22.09 11.00
C SER A 81 -17.00 -21.61 12.40
N ILE A 82 -17.00 -20.29 12.64
CA ILE A 82 -17.47 -19.70 13.89
C ILE A 82 -19.01 -19.78 13.96
N SER A 83 -19.67 -19.35 12.88
CA SER A 83 -21.14 -19.42 12.78
C SER A 83 -21.59 -19.39 11.32
N LYS A 84 -22.37 -20.39 10.93
CA LYS A 84 -22.97 -20.45 9.58
C LYS A 84 -23.84 -19.25 9.26
N LYS A 85 -24.46 -18.62 10.26
CA LYS A 85 -25.30 -17.43 10.08
C LYS A 85 -24.52 -16.20 9.65
N TRP A 86 -23.23 -16.14 9.94
CA TRP A 86 -22.37 -14.98 9.65
C TRP A 86 -21.53 -15.16 8.39
N GLU A 87 -21.71 -16.23 7.63
CA GLU A 87 -20.94 -16.50 6.40
C GLU A 87 -20.98 -15.32 5.42
N TYR A 88 -22.11 -14.60 5.33
CA TYR A 88 -22.24 -13.43 4.45
C TYR A 88 -21.29 -12.28 4.84
N LEU A 89 -21.02 -12.08 6.14
CA LEU A 89 -20.01 -11.12 6.59
C LEU A 89 -18.60 -11.55 6.16
N GLY A 90 -18.34 -12.84 6.11
CA GLY A 90 -17.10 -13.37 5.59
C GLY A 90 -16.87 -13.02 4.12
N TRP A 91 -17.93 -12.91 3.32
CA TRP A 91 -17.85 -12.53 1.91
C TRP A 91 -17.76 -11.01 1.71
N PHE A 92 -18.16 -10.20 2.69
CA PHE A 92 -18.15 -8.75 2.58
C PHE A 92 -16.74 -8.19 2.26
N LEU A 93 -15.70 -8.65 2.98
CA LEU A 93 -14.34 -8.17 2.75
C LEU A 93 -13.78 -8.56 1.38
N PRO A 94 -13.85 -9.83 0.91
CA PRO A 94 -13.45 -10.18 -0.45
C PRO A 94 -14.14 -9.36 -1.53
N VAL A 95 -15.44 -9.07 -1.38
CA VAL A 95 -16.19 -8.23 -2.33
C VAL A 95 -15.69 -6.79 -2.30
N ALA A 96 -15.45 -6.22 -1.10
CA ALA A 96 -14.89 -4.87 -0.97
C ALA A 96 -13.49 -4.77 -1.60
N VAL A 97 -12.63 -5.76 -1.36
CA VAL A 97 -11.28 -5.82 -1.96
C VAL A 97 -11.37 -5.98 -3.49
N PHE A 98 -12.33 -6.76 -3.99
CA PHE A 98 -12.56 -6.87 -5.44
C PHE A 98 -12.96 -5.52 -6.07
N MET A 99 -13.83 -4.74 -5.41
CA MET A 99 -14.17 -3.39 -5.87
C MET A 99 -12.96 -2.45 -5.88
N ILE A 100 -12.09 -2.54 -4.87
CA ILE A 100 -10.83 -1.79 -4.84
C ILE A 100 -9.93 -2.21 -6.01
N LEU A 101 -9.82 -3.50 -6.28
CA LEU A 101 -8.98 -4.03 -7.35
C LEU A 101 -9.38 -3.49 -8.74
N ILE A 102 -10.66 -3.24 -8.97
CA ILE A 102 -11.17 -2.69 -10.24
C ILE A 102 -10.55 -1.32 -10.53
N TYR A 103 -10.65 -0.37 -9.61
CA TYR A 103 -10.08 0.96 -9.86
C TYR A 103 -8.56 1.00 -9.68
N TYR A 104 -8.02 0.21 -8.75
CA TYR A 104 -6.58 0.20 -8.48
C TYR A 104 -5.77 -0.37 -9.65
N SER A 105 -6.35 -1.30 -10.41
CA SER A 105 -5.72 -1.82 -11.64
C SER A 105 -5.60 -0.76 -12.72
N ALA A 106 -6.52 0.21 -12.79
CA ALA A 106 -6.39 1.35 -13.70
C ALA A 106 -5.19 2.23 -13.30
N ILE A 107 -5.06 2.56 -12.00
CA ILE A 107 -3.95 3.35 -11.49
C ILE A 107 -2.61 2.65 -11.77
N LEU A 108 -2.53 1.34 -11.53
CA LEU A 108 -1.34 0.56 -11.85
C LEU A 108 -0.99 0.61 -13.35
N GLY A 109 -2.01 0.60 -14.20
CA GLY A 109 -1.84 0.78 -15.66
C GLY A 109 -1.27 2.18 -15.98
N TRP A 110 -1.76 3.24 -15.33
CA TRP A 110 -1.23 4.59 -15.50
C TRP A 110 0.24 4.68 -15.09
N ASP A 111 0.59 4.14 -13.93
CA ASP A 111 1.97 4.12 -13.45
C ASP A 111 2.89 3.39 -14.42
N GLY A 112 2.49 2.20 -14.90
CA GLY A 112 3.26 1.44 -15.87
C GLY A 112 3.51 2.19 -17.18
N PHE A 113 2.52 2.94 -17.66
CA PHE A 113 2.68 3.79 -18.84
C PHE A 113 3.61 4.98 -18.53
N TYR A 114 3.45 5.63 -17.37
CA TYR A 114 4.29 6.75 -16.98
C TYR A 114 5.76 6.36 -16.78
N VAL A 115 6.06 5.14 -16.35
CA VAL A 115 7.44 4.62 -16.33
C VAL A 115 8.08 4.70 -17.73
N ILE A 116 7.33 4.36 -18.77
CA ILE A 116 7.84 4.38 -20.13
C ILE A 116 8.03 5.82 -20.63
N ILE A 117 7.01 6.67 -20.50
CA ILE A 117 7.07 8.04 -21.03
C ILE A 117 8.01 8.95 -20.25
N SER A 118 8.29 8.64 -18.96
CA SER A 118 9.22 9.41 -18.13
C SER A 118 10.64 9.41 -18.68
N ALA A 119 11.05 8.33 -19.33
CA ALA A 119 12.37 8.22 -19.96
C ALA A 119 12.60 9.27 -21.06
N PHE A 120 11.53 9.78 -21.67
CA PHE A 120 11.58 10.73 -22.80
C PHE A 120 10.93 12.08 -22.46
N LYS A 121 10.53 12.32 -21.20
CA LYS A 121 9.71 13.49 -20.80
C LYS A 121 8.49 13.68 -21.72
N GLY A 122 7.81 12.58 -22.05
CA GLY A 122 6.75 12.53 -23.04
C GLY A 122 5.48 13.34 -22.71
N TRP A 123 5.38 13.89 -21.51
CA TRP A 123 4.29 14.78 -21.09
C TRP A 123 4.46 16.25 -21.54
N GLY A 124 5.59 16.64 -22.14
CA GLY A 124 5.82 18.00 -22.63
C GLY A 124 6.03 19.03 -21.51
N ALA A 125 5.55 20.25 -21.74
CA ALA A 125 5.74 21.39 -20.84
C ALA A 125 4.76 21.42 -19.65
N ASP A 126 3.55 20.85 -19.81
CA ASP A 126 2.52 20.82 -18.78
C ASP A 126 2.11 19.37 -18.50
N PRO A 127 2.67 18.75 -17.44
CA PRO A 127 2.35 17.39 -17.08
C PRO A 127 0.88 17.18 -16.69
N ASN A 128 0.23 18.17 -16.08
CA ASN A 128 -1.16 18.06 -15.65
C ASN A 128 -2.12 18.08 -16.84
N ALA A 129 -1.92 19.02 -17.75
CA ALA A 129 -2.70 19.09 -19.01
C ALA A 129 -2.52 17.83 -19.85
N TYR A 130 -1.29 17.30 -19.90
CA TYR A 130 -1.04 16.02 -20.57
C TYR A 130 -1.80 14.87 -19.90
N PHE A 131 -1.71 14.74 -18.58
CA PHE A 131 -2.32 13.65 -17.83
C PHE A 131 -3.84 13.65 -17.95
N THR A 132 -4.47 14.79 -17.68
CA THR A 132 -5.93 14.89 -17.69
C THR A 132 -6.52 14.94 -19.10
N GLY A 133 -5.92 15.73 -20.00
CA GLY A 133 -6.47 15.97 -21.33
C GLY A 133 -6.06 14.93 -22.35
N SER A 134 -4.76 14.62 -22.46
CA SER A 134 -4.25 13.75 -23.54
C SER A 134 -4.24 12.28 -23.15
N PHE A 135 -3.82 11.96 -21.91
CA PHE A 135 -3.67 10.59 -21.46
C PHE A 135 -4.99 9.99 -20.95
N LEU A 136 -5.64 10.62 -19.97
CA LEU A 136 -6.90 10.15 -19.43
C LEU A 136 -8.11 10.52 -20.31
N GLN A 137 -8.00 11.58 -21.10
CA GLN A 137 -9.12 12.18 -21.84
C GLN A 137 -10.29 12.47 -20.89
N ALA A 138 -9.96 12.97 -19.69
CA ALA A 138 -10.92 13.25 -18.63
C ALA A 138 -12.00 14.23 -19.11
N ASN A 139 -13.26 13.91 -18.85
CA ASN A 139 -14.38 14.71 -19.26
C ASN A 139 -15.25 15.01 -18.03
N ASP A 140 -15.58 16.28 -17.82
CA ASP A 140 -16.37 16.74 -16.68
C ASP A 140 -17.87 16.44 -16.83
N THR A 141 -18.27 15.87 -17.98
CA THR A 141 -19.67 15.52 -18.25
C THR A 141 -19.92 14.03 -18.10
N LEU A 142 -21.13 13.66 -17.65
CA LEU A 142 -21.56 12.26 -17.57
C LEU A 142 -21.50 11.53 -18.93
N GLY A 143 -21.58 12.26 -20.05
CA GLY A 143 -21.42 11.70 -21.38
C GLY A 143 -20.02 11.13 -21.66
N GLY A 144 -19.00 11.57 -20.91
CA GLY A 144 -17.63 11.04 -21.01
C GLY A 144 -17.42 9.68 -20.37
N LEU A 145 -18.34 9.18 -19.55
CA LEU A 145 -18.21 7.88 -18.88
C LEU A 145 -18.15 6.67 -19.82
N GLY A 146 -18.51 6.83 -21.08
CA GLY A 146 -18.43 5.78 -22.11
C GLY A 146 -17.19 5.86 -23.01
N THR A 147 -16.30 6.82 -22.78
CA THR A 147 -15.13 7.01 -23.64
C THR A 147 -14.08 5.93 -23.36
N PHE A 148 -13.77 5.13 -24.37
CA PHE A 148 -12.73 4.12 -24.27
C PHE A 148 -11.37 4.72 -24.62
N VAL A 149 -10.41 4.66 -23.68
CA VAL A 149 -9.04 5.14 -23.88
C VAL A 149 -8.11 3.95 -24.12
N PRO A 150 -7.70 3.67 -25.38
CA PRO A 150 -6.96 2.44 -25.73
C PRO A 150 -5.65 2.26 -24.95
N PHE A 151 -4.90 3.34 -24.74
CA PHE A 151 -3.62 3.28 -24.02
C PHE A 151 -3.79 2.84 -22.57
N VAL A 152 -4.80 3.37 -21.88
CA VAL A 152 -5.13 2.97 -20.50
C VAL A 152 -5.56 1.50 -20.47
N ALA A 153 -6.41 1.09 -21.40
CA ALA A 153 -6.87 -0.30 -21.48
C ALA A 153 -5.72 -1.29 -21.74
N ILE A 154 -4.79 -0.95 -22.64
CA ILE A 154 -3.61 -1.78 -22.91
C ILE A 154 -2.71 -1.87 -21.68
N ALA A 155 -2.45 -0.75 -21.00
CA ALA A 155 -1.63 -0.72 -19.80
C ALA A 155 -2.25 -1.55 -18.67
N MET A 156 -3.57 -1.46 -18.47
CA MET A 156 -4.31 -2.31 -17.54
C MET A 156 -4.21 -3.79 -17.91
N LEU A 157 -4.38 -4.13 -19.19
CA LEU A 157 -4.29 -5.51 -19.66
C LEU A 157 -2.91 -6.11 -19.38
N VAL A 158 -1.84 -5.35 -19.64
CA VAL A 158 -0.47 -5.77 -19.32
C VAL A 158 -0.32 -6.01 -17.82
N GLY A 159 -0.80 -5.10 -16.97
CA GLY A 159 -0.81 -5.27 -15.51
C GLY A 159 -1.55 -6.55 -15.09
N TRP A 160 -2.73 -6.81 -15.64
CA TRP A 160 -3.50 -8.03 -15.37
C TRP A 160 -2.77 -9.30 -15.80
N VAL A 161 -2.11 -9.30 -16.96
CA VAL A 161 -1.31 -10.45 -17.42
C VAL A 161 -0.15 -10.70 -16.47
N ILE A 162 0.56 -9.66 -16.04
CA ILE A 162 1.66 -9.79 -15.05
C ILE A 162 1.13 -10.39 -13.74
N MET A 163 0.04 -9.85 -13.21
CA MET A 163 -0.56 -10.36 -11.97
C MET A 163 -1.04 -11.81 -12.13
N TRP A 164 -1.62 -12.15 -13.26
CA TRP A 164 -2.05 -13.52 -13.55
C TRP A 164 -0.85 -14.49 -13.58
N VAL A 165 0.24 -14.13 -14.26
CA VAL A 165 1.46 -14.95 -14.30
C VAL A 165 2.03 -15.18 -12.90
N ILE A 166 2.10 -14.14 -12.06
CA ILE A 166 2.60 -14.25 -10.69
C ILE A 166 1.67 -15.15 -9.85
N SER A 167 0.36 -14.95 -9.96
CA SER A 167 -0.64 -15.66 -9.16
C SER A 167 -0.85 -17.12 -9.59
N HIS A 168 -0.50 -17.47 -10.84
CA HIS A 168 -0.64 -18.83 -11.36
C HIS A 168 0.43 -19.79 -10.84
N THR A 169 1.50 -19.26 -10.26
CA THR A 169 2.59 -20.07 -9.70
C THR A 169 2.36 -20.31 -8.20
N ASP A 170 3.10 -21.29 -7.63
CA ASP A 170 3.09 -21.53 -6.19
C ASP A 170 3.42 -20.23 -5.42
N LEU A 171 2.87 -20.07 -4.22
CA LEU A 171 3.02 -18.87 -3.37
C LEU A 171 4.48 -18.41 -3.25
N GLU A 172 5.40 -19.33 -2.93
CA GLU A 172 6.83 -18.99 -2.77
C GLU A 172 7.52 -18.67 -4.10
N LYS A 173 7.20 -19.40 -5.17
CA LYS A 173 7.82 -19.20 -6.48
C LYS A 173 7.29 -17.96 -7.21
N GLY A 174 6.04 -17.62 -6.99
CA GLY A 174 5.39 -16.43 -7.52
C GLY A 174 5.62 -15.24 -6.59
N LEU A 175 4.65 -15.00 -5.72
CA LEU A 175 4.61 -13.83 -4.85
C LEU A 175 5.84 -13.72 -3.94
N GLY A 176 6.29 -14.83 -3.34
CA GLY A 176 7.45 -14.82 -2.44
C GLY A 176 8.74 -14.38 -3.14
N ARG A 177 8.99 -14.91 -4.36
CA ARG A 177 10.18 -14.53 -5.14
C ARG A 177 10.11 -13.09 -5.65
N VAL A 178 8.96 -12.68 -6.14
CA VAL A 178 8.74 -11.32 -6.63
C VAL A 178 8.95 -10.31 -5.51
N SER A 179 8.41 -10.55 -4.33
CA SER A 179 8.58 -9.67 -3.17
C SER A 179 10.04 -9.59 -2.70
N LYS A 180 10.79 -10.69 -2.75
CA LYS A 180 12.22 -10.70 -2.41
C LYS A 180 13.08 -9.81 -3.31
N VAL A 181 12.64 -9.54 -4.53
CA VAL A 181 13.34 -8.69 -5.49
C VAL A 181 12.78 -7.28 -5.48
N LEU A 182 11.47 -7.13 -5.61
CA LEU A 182 10.85 -5.82 -5.82
C LEU A 182 10.82 -4.97 -4.54
N VAL A 183 10.65 -5.57 -3.36
CA VAL A 183 10.59 -4.78 -2.11
C VAL A 183 11.95 -4.15 -1.79
N PRO A 184 13.09 -4.88 -1.77
CA PRO A 184 14.39 -4.25 -1.61
C PRO A 184 14.72 -3.24 -2.71
N LEU A 185 14.34 -3.51 -3.95
CA LEU A 185 14.52 -2.57 -5.06
C LEU A 185 13.73 -1.27 -4.84
N LEU A 186 12.48 -1.37 -4.37
CA LEU A 186 11.65 -0.21 -4.03
C LEU A 186 12.31 0.66 -2.95
N PHE A 187 12.82 0.05 -1.89
CA PHE A 187 13.54 0.76 -0.84
C PHE A 187 14.82 1.41 -1.38
N ALA A 188 15.59 0.71 -2.20
CA ALA A 188 16.81 1.25 -2.80
C ALA A 188 16.53 2.46 -3.69
N ILE A 189 15.50 2.39 -4.55
CA ILE A 189 15.07 3.50 -5.40
C ILE A 189 14.62 4.69 -4.54
N MET A 190 13.82 4.44 -3.49
CA MET A 190 13.35 5.50 -2.61
C MET A 190 14.51 6.17 -1.86
N ILE A 191 15.47 5.39 -1.36
CA ILE A 191 16.68 5.92 -0.73
C ILE A 191 17.43 6.85 -1.70
N PHE A 192 17.61 6.41 -2.94
CA PHE A 192 18.27 7.22 -3.96
C PHE A 192 17.51 8.54 -4.22
N ILE A 193 16.18 8.46 -4.42
CA ILE A 193 15.34 9.64 -4.68
C ILE A 193 15.42 10.62 -3.51
N VAL A 194 15.30 10.15 -2.27
CA VAL A 194 15.33 11.01 -1.08
C VAL A 194 16.70 11.66 -0.91
N LEU A 195 17.79 10.89 -1.02
CA LEU A 195 19.13 11.43 -0.93
C LEU A 195 19.41 12.48 -2.02
N PHE A 196 18.95 12.22 -3.24
CA PHE A 196 19.05 13.18 -4.33
C PHE A 196 18.21 14.44 -4.07
N SER A 197 16.96 14.29 -3.63
CA SER A 197 16.05 15.43 -3.37
C SER A 197 16.59 16.37 -2.29
N LEU A 198 17.29 15.83 -1.29
CA LEU A 198 17.92 16.63 -0.23
C LEU A 198 19.07 17.52 -0.75
N THR A 199 19.65 17.22 -1.91
CA THR A 199 20.70 18.04 -2.53
C THR A 199 20.14 19.21 -3.34
N LEU A 200 18.82 19.26 -3.56
CA LEU A 200 18.20 20.31 -4.37
C LEU A 200 18.14 21.63 -3.60
N PRO A 201 18.36 22.78 -4.30
CA PRO A 201 18.17 24.10 -3.70
C PRO A 201 16.72 24.25 -3.21
N GLY A 202 16.54 24.73 -1.97
CA GLY A 202 15.20 24.89 -1.39
C GLY A 202 14.63 23.66 -0.68
N ALA A 203 15.29 22.51 -0.73
CA ALA A 203 14.83 21.30 -0.03
C ALA A 203 14.52 21.55 1.46
N GLY A 204 15.34 22.35 2.14
CA GLY A 204 15.11 22.75 3.54
C GLY A 204 13.81 23.55 3.75
N ILE A 205 13.35 24.31 2.76
CA ILE A 205 12.10 25.08 2.83
C ILE A 205 10.92 24.10 2.85
N GLY A 206 10.90 23.14 1.93
CA GLY A 206 9.85 22.12 1.88
C GLY A 206 9.81 21.28 3.16
N LEU A 207 10.97 20.88 3.70
CA LEU A 207 11.02 20.13 4.97
C LEU A 207 10.56 20.98 6.16
N ALA A 208 10.91 22.25 6.22
CA ALA A 208 10.42 23.15 7.27
C ALA A 208 8.90 23.26 7.21
N GLU A 209 8.33 23.35 6.03
CA GLU A 209 6.87 23.40 5.85
C GLU A 209 6.19 22.07 6.25
N LEU A 210 6.77 20.93 5.86
CA LEU A 210 6.23 19.60 6.21
C LEU A 210 6.20 19.39 7.73
N TYR A 211 7.27 19.75 8.43
CA TYR A 211 7.44 19.46 9.84
C TYR A 211 7.05 20.61 10.77
N ASN A 212 6.65 21.76 10.23
CA ASN A 212 6.15 22.88 11.03
C ASN A 212 4.90 22.47 11.82
N PRO A 213 4.93 22.44 13.18
CA PRO A 213 3.83 21.87 13.95
C PRO A 213 2.74 22.91 14.24
N ASP A 214 1.52 22.60 13.84
CA ASP A 214 0.35 23.32 14.36
C ASP A 214 -0.25 22.54 15.55
N TRP A 215 0.23 22.90 16.76
CA TRP A 215 -0.21 22.26 17.99
C TRP A 215 -1.68 22.50 18.33
N SER A 216 -2.31 23.52 17.78
CA SER A 216 -3.73 23.82 18.03
C SER A 216 -4.64 22.73 17.52
N LEU A 217 -4.23 22.02 16.47
CA LEU A 217 -5.00 20.93 15.87
C LEU A 217 -5.09 19.68 16.74
N LEU A 218 -4.20 19.49 17.73
CA LEU A 218 -4.27 18.31 18.62
C LEU A 218 -5.58 18.22 19.42
N LEU A 219 -6.24 19.35 19.66
CA LEU A 219 -7.56 19.38 20.30
C LEU A 219 -8.71 19.13 19.31
N ASN A 220 -8.43 19.11 18.01
CA ASN A 220 -9.43 18.84 16.99
C ASN A 220 -9.54 17.33 16.75
N PHE A 221 -10.75 16.79 16.84
CA PHE A 221 -11.01 15.37 16.60
C PHE A 221 -10.58 14.92 15.18
N ASN A 222 -10.61 15.82 14.20
CA ASN A 222 -10.29 15.48 12.80
C ASN A 222 -8.84 15.01 12.61
N ILE A 223 -7.88 15.56 13.34
CA ILE A 223 -6.47 15.11 13.23
C ILE A 223 -6.32 13.65 13.70
N TRP A 224 -7.05 13.27 14.75
CA TRP A 224 -7.08 11.90 15.26
C TRP A 224 -7.74 10.96 14.25
N MET A 225 -8.88 11.35 13.70
CA MET A 225 -9.55 10.58 12.64
C MET A 225 -8.66 10.40 11.41
N ALA A 226 -7.93 11.45 11.01
CA ALA A 226 -6.99 11.37 9.91
C ALA A 226 -5.84 10.37 10.20
N ALA A 227 -5.29 10.39 11.41
CA ALA A 227 -4.21 9.49 11.82
C ALA A 227 -4.66 8.01 11.87
N PHE A 228 -5.80 7.74 12.50
CA PHE A 228 -6.37 6.40 12.54
C PHE A 228 -6.78 5.92 11.14
N GLY A 229 -7.37 6.79 10.32
CA GLY A 229 -7.69 6.51 8.92
C GLY A 229 -6.45 6.22 8.08
N GLN A 230 -5.34 6.95 8.30
CA GLN A 230 -4.07 6.67 7.64
C GLN A 230 -3.53 5.29 8.03
N MET A 231 -3.65 4.91 9.30
CA MET A 231 -3.17 3.60 9.77
C MET A 231 -3.94 2.43 9.17
N ILE A 232 -5.28 2.54 9.09
CA ILE A 232 -6.13 1.53 8.44
C ILE A 232 -5.72 1.37 6.96
N PHE A 233 -5.57 2.51 6.28
CA PHE A 233 -5.24 2.52 4.85
C PHE A 233 -3.83 1.98 4.60
N SER A 234 -2.83 2.49 5.32
CA SER A 234 -1.41 2.20 5.10
C SER A 234 -1.05 0.75 5.39
N LEU A 235 -1.57 0.17 6.47
CA LEU A 235 -1.36 -1.24 6.80
C LEU A 235 -2.38 -2.19 6.16
N SER A 236 -3.30 -1.68 5.33
CA SER A 236 -4.38 -2.46 4.70
C SER A 236 -5.20 -3.27 5.70
N LEU A 237 -5.44 -2.69 6.91
CA LEU A 237 -6.18 -3.35 7.98
C LEU A 237 -7.65 -3.55 7.58
N GLY A 238 -8.22 -4.68 7.97
CA GLY A 238 -9.61 -5.03 7.67
C GLY A 238 -9.86 -5.45 6.22
N MET A 239 -8.81 -5.66 5.42
CA MET A 239 -8.94 -6.09 4.01
C MET A 239 -8.73 -7.60 3.81
N SER A 240 -8.58 -8.37 4.88
CA SER A 240 -8.26 -9.80 4.86
C SER A 240 -6.95 -10.18 4.16
N ILE A 241 -6.11 -9.22 3.78
CA ILE A 241 -4.80 -9.48 3.14
C ILE A 241 -3.85 -10.11 4.16
N ALA A 242 -3.68 -9.46 5.30
CA ALA A 242 -2.83 -9.93 6.40
C ALA A 242 -3.31 -11.31 6.92
N PHE A 243 -4.62 -11.48 7.09
CA PHE A 243 -5.25 -12.77 7.40
C PHE A 243 -4.87 -13.84 6.38
N THR A 244 -5.02 -13.55 5.09
CA THR A 244 -4.77 -14.52 4.01
C THR A 244 -3.31 -14.91 3.96
N TYR A 245 -2.39 -13.95 4.05
CA TYR A 245 -0.95 -14.24 4.05
C TYR A 245 -0.52 -15.06 5.26
N ALA A 246 -1.05 -14.73 6.45
CA ALA A 246 -0.77 -15.48 7.67
C ALA A 246 -1.34 -16.91 7.64
N SER A 247 -2.41 -17.16 6.88
CA SER A 247 -2.97 -18.51 6.73
C SER A 247 -2.01 -19.50 6.05
N TYR A 248 -1.00 -18.99 5.34
CA TYR A 248 0.05 -19.79 4.68
C TYR A 248 1.37 -19.83 5.46
N THR A 249 1.44 -19.29 6.68
CA THR A 249 2.65 -19.36 7.52
C THR A 249 2.84 -20.74 8.14
N LYS A 250 4.10 -21.06 8.45
CA LYS A 250 4.45 -22.29 9.16
C LYS A 250 4.13 -22.19 10.65
N ASP A 251 4.09 -23.34 11.32
CA ASP A 251 3.69 -23.43 12.73
C ASP A 251 4.71 -22.82 13.71
N ASP A 252 5.95 -22.57 13.26
CA ASP A 252 7.03 -21.95 14.02
C ASP A 252 7.20 -20.43 13.77
N SER A 253 6.26 -19.79 13.05
CA SER A 253 6.34 -18.39 12.68
C SER A 253 6.06 -17.45 13.87
N ASP A 254 6.98 -16.52 14.13
CA ASP A 254 6.77 -15.44 15.11
C ASP A 254 5.94 -14.29 14.50
N LEU A 255 4.62 -14.41 14.64
CA LEU A 255 3.66 -13.46 14.05
C LEU A 255 3.72 -12.08 14.72
N VAL A 256 4.05 -12.01 16.00
CA VAL A 256 4.13 -10.73 16.73
C VAL A 256 5.34 -9.94 16.24
N SER A 257 6.50 -10.56 16.17
CA SER A 257 7.70 -9.93 15.63
C SER A 257 7.50 -9.50 14.17
N ASN A 258 6.88 -10.34 13.35
CA ASN A 258 6.57 -9.99 11.98
C ASN A 258 5.62 -8.79 11.86
N ALA A 259 4.60 -8.68 12.70
CA ALA A 259 3.69 -7.52 12.71
C ALA A 259 4.44 -6.23 13.08
N LEU A 260 5.33 -6.29 14.06
CA LEU A 260 6.18 -5.16 14.44
C LEU A 260 7.08 -4.73 13.28
N TRP A 261 7.79 -5.68 12.65
CA TRP A 261 8.67 -5.36 11.53
C TRP A 261 7.94 -4.81 10.31
N VAL A 262 6.76 -5.34 9.97
CA VAL A 262 5.93 -4.82 8.89
C VAL A 262 5.49 -3.39 9.20
N THR A 263 5.01 -3.13 10.43
CA THR A 263 4.57 -1.80 10.84
C THR A 263 5.73 -0.80 10.80
N VAL A 264 6.90 -1.16 11.37
CA VAL A 264 8.08 -0.28 11.37
C VAL A 264 8.57 -0.01 9.96
N ALA A 265 8.64 -1.03 9.10
CA ALA A 265 9.07 -0.86 7.72
C ALA A 265 8.11 0.03 6.93
N ASN A 266 6.79 -0.18 7.09
CA ASN A 266 5.76 0.60 6.40
C ASN A 266 5.75 2.06 6.86
N CYS A 267 5.65 2.30 8.18
CA CYS A 267 5.61 3.65 8.75
C CYS A 267 6.94 4.40 8.55
N GLY A 268 8.06 3.68 8.63
CA GLY A 268 9.38 4.24 8.31
C GLY A 268 9.49 4.65 6.85
N PHE A 269 9.00 3.82 5.93
CA PHE A 269 9.01 4.10 4.50
C PHE A 269 8.17 5.35 4.16
N GLU A 270 6.95 5.48 4.69
CA GLU A 270 6.10 6.63 4.38
C GLU A 270 6.67 7.94 4.92
N ASN A 271 7.25 7.94 6.13
CA ASN A 271 7.95 9.12 6.66
C ASN A 271 9.17 9.47 5.82
N PHE A 272 9.94 8.47 5.42
CA PHE A 272 11.11 8.66 4.58
C PHE A 272 10.72 9.19 3.19
N ALA A 273 9.65 8.66 2.58
CA ALA A 273 9.13 9.14 1.32
C ALA A 273 8.63 10.60 1.41
N ALA A 274 8.00 10.98 2.53
CA ALA A 274 7.55 12.37 2.76
C ALA A 274 8.71 13.37 2.72
N ILE A 275 9.87 13.00 3.27
CA ILE A 275 11.09 13.81 3.18
C ILE A 275 11.45 14.08 1.71
N GLY A 276 11.44 13.04 0.87
CA GLY A 276 11.74 13.18 -0.55
C GLY A 276 10.75 14.06 -1.29
N VAL A 277 9.46 13.83 -1.09
CA VAL A 277 8.37 14.57 -1.74
C VAL A 277 8.46 16.06 -1.40
N PHE A 278 8.58 16.41 -0.12
CA PHE A 278 8.61 17.81 0.30
C PHE A 278 9.94 18.51 -0.02
N SER A 279 11.04 17.78 -0.05
CA SER A 279 12.30 18.33 -0.55
C SER A 279 12.21 18.74 -2.02
N ILE A 280 11.50 17.96 -2.86
CA ILE A 280 11.27 18.29 -4.27
C ILE A 280 10.30 19.48 -4.38
N LEU A 281 9.21 19.50 -3.60
CA LEU A 281 8.25 20.61 -3.58
C LEU A 281 8.90 21.93 -3.16
N GLY A 282 9.84 21.90 -2.22
CA GLY A 282 10.59 23.10 -1.82
C GLY A 282 11.56 23.63 -2.89
N TYR A 283 11.93 22.78 -3.86
CA TYR A 283 12.74 23.17 -5.02
C TYR A 283 11.89 23.82 -6.14
N MET A 284 10.63 23.41 -6.30
CA MET A 284 9.70 23.92 -7.34
C MET A 284 9.20 25.31 -7.01
#